data_246a8c8dcc2829f7c588ec4b7053eab2
#
_entry.id   246a8c8dcc2829f7c588ec4b7053eab2
#
_cell.length_a   1.000
_cell.length_b   1.000
_cell.length_c   1.000
_cell.angle_alpha   90.00
_cell.angle_beta   90.00
_cell.angle_gamma   90.00
#
_symmetry.space_group_name_H-M   'P 1'
#
loop_
_entity.id
_entity.type
_entity.pdbx_description
1 polymer ?
#
loop_
_entity_poly.entity_id
_entity_poly.type
_entity_poly.pdbx_seq_one_letter_code
_entity_poly.pdbx_strand_id
1 'polypeptide(L)'
;MDLVAHYAPRGLQCVCGNMRMATRAVTAIYNRHLRAAGLQATQMSVLWAVVAKGSASVKDIAGAIVMDQTTLVRNLRVLERRGLVSITVGDDRRHRFVALTGAGREKFEVALPYWQKAQKEIAAAIDESGLDAMNSKLLKLVRAVR
;
A
#
# COMPACT_ATOMS: atom_id res chain seq x y z
N MET A 1 21.17 36.55 -9.19
CA MET A 1 19.82 35.96 -9.38
C MET A 1 19.41 35.36 -8.04
N ASP A 2 18.32 35.84 -7.45
CA ASP A 2 17.78 35.26 -6.21
C ASP A 2 17.14 33.90 -6.53
N LEU A 3 17.80 32.83 -6.11
CA LEU A 3 17.35 31.45 -6.32
C LEU A 3 16.00 31.18 -5.63
N VAL A 4 15.76 31.78 -4.46
CA VAL A 4 14.53 31.55 -3.70
C VAL A 4 13.34 32.14 -4.45
N ALA A 5 13.42 33.42 -4.84
CA ALA A 5 12.34 34.11 -5.57
C ALA A 5 12.04 33.39 -6.91
N HIS A 6 13.07 32.87 -7.57
CA HIS A 6 12.92 32.26 -8.90
C HIS A 6 12.42 30.81 -8.87
N TYR A 7 12.88 30.00 -7.92
CA TYR A 7 12.63 28.55 -7.93
C TYR A 7 11.64 28.06 -6.87
N ALA A 8 11.41 28.78 -5.76
CA ALA A 8 10.48 28.34 -4.73
C ALA A 8 9.07 28.05 -5.25
N PRO A 9 8.45 28.89 -6.11
CA PRO A 9 7.13 28.58 -6.67
C PRO A 9 7.09 27.30 -7.52
N ARG A 10 8.18 26.98 -8.21
CA ARG A 10 8.29 25.76 -9.03
C ARG A 10 8.42 24.50 -8.21
N GLY A 11 9.06 24.58 -7.04
CA GLY A 11 9.14 23.46 -6.09
C GLY A 11 7.78 22.99 -5.60
N LEU A 12 6.83 23.93 -5.40
CA LEU A 12 5.45 23.63 -5.01
C LEU A 12 4.64 22.91 -6.12
N GLN A 13 5.09 22.98 -7.37
CA GLN A 13 4.46 22.30 -8.52
C GLN A 13 5.07 20.92 -8.80
N CYS A 14 6.07 20.50 -8.02
CA CYS A 14 6.73 19.21 -8.20
C CYS A 14 5.79 18.05 -7.83
N VAL A 15 5.30 17.32 -8.84
CA VAL A 15 4.41 16.16 -8.66
C VAL A 15 5.06 15.11 -7.75
N CYS A 16 6.33 14.78 -7.96
CA CYS A 16 7.04 13.81 -7.12
C CYS A 16 7.10 14.25 -5.66
N GLY A 17 7.46 15.51 -5.39
CA GLY A 17 7.50 16.10 -4.05
C GLY A 17 6.14 16.05 -3.36
N ASN A 18 5.10 16.50 -4.06
CA ASN A 18 3.73 16.52 -3.55
C ASN A 18 3.19 15.11 -3.27
N MET A 19 3.44 14.16 -4.16
CA MET A 19 3.05 12.75 -3.95
C MET A 19 3.76 12.13 -2.74
N ARG A 20 5.05 12.42 -2.55
CA ARG A 20 5.78 11.92 -1.37
C ARG A 20 5.26 12.51 -0.07
N MET A 21 4.91 13.81 -0.05
CA MET A 21 4.28 14.45 1.11
C MET A 21 2.90 13.85 1.40
N ALA A 22 2.06 13.73 0.37
CA ALA A 22 0.73 13.14 0.48
C ALA A 22 0.81 11.68 0.96
N THR A 23 1.71 10.87 0.39
CA THR A 23 1.90 9.47 0.81
C THR A 23 2.27 9.38 2.28
N ARG A 24 3.19 10.24 2.78
CA ARG A 24 3.55 10.23 4.21
C ARG A 24 2.36 10.59 5.10
N ALA A 25 1.62 11.64 4.77
CA ALA A 25 0.45 12.07 5.53
C ALA A 25 -0.64 11.00 5.57
N VAL A 26 -1.00 10.45 4.42
CA VAL A 26 -2.00 9.39 4.28
C VAL A 26 -1.56 8.11 5.00
N THR A 27 -0.30 7.70 4.87
CA THR A 27 0.23 6.52 5.57
C THR A 27 0.16 6.69 7.08
N ALA A 28 0.40 7.89 7.61
CA ALA A 28 0.27 8.16 9.05
C ALA A 28 -1.18 7.98 9.54
N ILE A 29 -2.17 8.42 8.76
CA ILE A 29 -3.60 8.21 9.05
C ILE A 29 -3.93 6.71 9.09
N TYR A 30 -3.56 5.96 8.06
CA TYR A 30 -3.80 4.51 8.03
C TYR A 30 -3.11 3.78 9.18
N ASN A 31 -1.85 4.09 9.47
CA ASN A 31 -1.12 3.46 10.58
C ASN A 31 -1.78 3.74 11.93
N ARG A 32 -2.29 4.95 12.15
CA ARG A 32 -3.00 5.31 13.37
C ARG A 32 -4.24 4.44 13.59
N HIS A 33 -5.06 4.25 12.55
CA HIS A 33 -6.26 3.41 12.63
C HIS A 33 -5.92 1.91 12.70
N LEU A 34 -5.05 1.42 11.83
CA LEU A 34 -4.71 0.00 11.72
C LEU A 34 -3.94 -0.55 12.93
N ARG A 35 -3.35 0.34 13.76
CA ARG A 35 -2.67 -0.06 14.99
C ARG A 35 -3.55 -0.90 15.91
N ALA A 36 -4.85 -0.59 15.99
CA ALA A 36 -5.81 -1.35 16.79
C ALA A 36 -5.97 -2.80 16.30
N ALA A 37 -5.78 -3.04 14.99
CA ALA A 37 -5.73 -4.39 14.42
C ALA A 37 -4.30 -4.99 14.43
N GLY A 38 -3.31 -4.28 14.97
CA GLY A 38 -1.91 -4.72 14.98
C GLY A 38 -1.26 -4.78 13.59
N LEU A 39 -1.74 -3.96 12.64
CA LEU A 39 -1.20 -3.86 11.28
C LEU A 39 -0.69 -2.46 10.97
N GLN A 40 0.16 -2.39 9.97
CA GLN A 40 0.62 -1.16 9.32
C GLN A 40 0.02 -1.04 7.92
N ALA A 41 -0.04 0.18 7.39
CA ALA A 41 -0.56 0.46 6.04
C ALA A 41 0.12 -0.40 4.97
N THR A 42 1.44 -0.54 5.03
CA THR A 42 2.20 -1.36 4.08
C THR A 42 1.83 -2.84 4.16
N GLN A 43 1.64 -3.37 5.38
CA GLN A 43 1.20 -4.76 5.59
C GLN A 43 -0.21 -4.98 5.05
N MET A 44 -1.12 -4.03 5.31
CA MET A 44 -2.48 -4.07 4.78
C MET A 44 -2.49 -4.06 3.25
N SER A 45 -1.63 -3.27 2.60
CA SER A 45 -1.49 -3.25 1.14
C SER A 45 -1.01 -4.61 0.58
N VAL A 46 -0.08 -5.27 1.27
CA VAL A 46 0.38 -6.62 0.89
C VAL A 46 -0.76 -7.64 1.04
N LEU A 47 -1.49 -7.60 2.17
CA LEU A 47 -2.64 -8.50 2.38
C LEU A 47 -3.73 -8.28 1.32
N TRP A 48 -4.04 -7.03 0.96
CA TRP A 48 -4.96 -6.72 -0.15
C TRP A 48 -4.53 -7.35 -1.46
N ALA A 49 -3.24 -7.26 -1.82
CA ALA A 49 -2.73 -7.84 -3.06
C ALA A 49 -2.83 -9.38 -3.05
N VAL A 50 -2.59 -10.02 -1.90
CA VAL A 50 -2.74 -11.48 -1.75
C VAL A 50 -4.21 -11.89 -1.82
N VAL A 51 -5.13 -11.15 -1.16
CA VAL A 51 -6.58 -11.39 -1.25
C VAL A 51 -7.06 -11.29 -2.69
N ALA A 52 -6.68 -10.24 -3.40
CA ALA A 52 -7.13 -9.99 -4.78
C ALA A 52 -6.69 -11.08 -5.78
N LYS A 53 -5.58 -11.77 -5.50
CA LYS A 53 -5.02 -12.78 -6.39
C LYS A 53 -5.23 -14.22 -5.91
N GLY A 54 -5.65 -14.42 -4.67
CA GLY A 54 -5.81 -15.73 -4.02
C GLY A 54 -4.47 -16.37 -3.66
N SER A 55 -3.68 -16.73 -4.67
CA SER A 55 -2.28 -17.16 -4.53
C SER A 55 -1.48 -16.52 -5.66
N ALA A 56 -0.36 -15.89 -5.35
CA ALA A 56 0.43 -15.18 -6.34
C ALA A 56 1.92 -15.29 -6.06
N SER A 57 2.73 -15.20 -7.11
CA SER A 57 4.18 -15.13 -6.94
C SER A 57 4.58 -13.82 -6.26
N VAL A 58 5.72 -13.84 -5.55
CA VAL A 58 6.30 -12.62 -4.95
C VAL A 58 6.48 -11.52 -6.01
N LYS A 59 6.87 -11.90 -7.23
CA LYS A 59 7.04 -10.98 -8.36
C LYS A 59 5.72 -10.32 -8.75
N ASP A 60 4.63 -11.10 -8.83
CA ASP A 60 3.31 -10.58 -9.22
C ASP A 60 2.73 -9.65 -8.16
N ILE A 61 2.94 -9.96 -6.87
CA ILE A 61 2.53 -9.09 -5.76
C ILE A 61 3.32 -7.79 -5.82
N ALA A 62 4.65 -7.86 -5.92
CA ALA A 62 5.52 -6.68 -6.04
C ALA A 62 5.10 -5.80 -7.21
N GLY A 63 4.83 -6.42 -8.35
CA GLY A 63 4.29 -5.75 -9.52
C GLY A 63 2.93 -5.10 -9.27
N ALA A 64 1.98 -5.76 -8.63
CA ALA A 64 0.64 -5.25 -8.41
C ALA A 64 0.60 -3.99 -7.53
N ILE A 65 1.45 -3.92 -6.50
CA ILE A 65 1.50 -2.79 -5.56
C ILE A 65 2.67 -1.82 -5.81
N VAL A 66 3.39 -2.00 -6.92
CA VAL A 66 4.55 -1.16 -7.30
C VAL A 66 5.60 -1.07 -6.18
N MET A 67 5.91 -2.21 -5.58
CA MET A 67 6.89 -2.31 -4.50
C MET A 67 8.13 -3.05 -5.00
N ASP A 68 9.32 -2.62 -4.57
CA ASP A 68 10.53 -3.39 -4.84
C ASP A 68 10.48 -4.74 -4.10
N GLN A 69 11.07 -5.77 -4.72
CA GLN A 69 10.98 -7.13 -4.19
C GLN A 69 11.67 -7.29 -2.82
N THR A 70 12.72 -6.53 -2.55
CA THR A 70 13.44 -6.58 -1.27
C THR A 70 12.55 -6.09 -0.13
N THR A 71 11.87 -4.96 -0.34
CA THR A 71 10.90 -4.40 0.61
C THR A 71 9.72 -5.34 0.81
N LEU A 72 9.18 -5.91 -0.28
CA LEU A 72 8.10 -6.89 -0.19
C LEU A 72 8.50 -8.12 0.60
N VAL A 73 9.66 -8.72 0.30
CA VAL A 73 10.16 -9.92 1.02
C VAL A 73 10.31 -9.63 2.51
N ARG A 74 10.79 -8.45 2.89
CA ARG A 74 10.89 -8.05 4.30
C ARG A 74 9.51 -8.01 4.97
N ASN A 75 8.51 -7.42 4.32
CA ASN A 75 7.14 -7.39 4.82
C ASN A 75 6.53 -8.81 4.91
N LEU A 76 6.71 -9.63 3.88
CA LEU A 76 6.22 -11.00 3.85
C LEU A 76 6.81 -11.85 4.98
N ARG A 77 8.11 -11.72 5.28
CA ARG A 77 8.75 -12.42 6.41
C ARG A 77 8.12 -12.04 7.76
N VAL A 78 7.73 -10.78 7.94
CA VAL A 78 7.03 -10.35 9.15
C VAL A 78 5.65 -10.98 9.23
N LEU A 79 4.88 -10.96 8.13
CA LEU A 79 3.54 -11.55 8.07
C LEU A 79 3.57 -13.07 8.22
N GLU A 80 4.57 -13.74 7.63
CA GLU A 80 4.77 -15.19 7.75
C GLU A 80 5.11 -15.61 9.18
N ARG A 81 6.05 -14.92 9.86
CA ARG A 81 6.37 -15.17 11.28
C ARG A 81 5.16 -14.99 12.20
N ARG A 82 4.22 -14.14 11.80
CA ARG A 82 2.96 -13.92 12.51
C ARG A 82 1.88 -14.94 12.12
N GLY A 83 2.19 -15.88 11.22
CA GLY A 83 1.25 -16.89 10.74
C GLY A 83 0.14 -16.36 9.86
N LEU A 84 0.26 -15.14 9.29
CA LEU A 84 -0.80 -14.50 8.51
C LEU A 84 -0.74 -14.86 7.03
N VAL A 85 0.44 -15.18 6.51
CA VAL A 85 0.65 -15.68 5.16
C VAL A 85 1.48 -16.96 5.21
N SER A 86 1.31 -17.82 4.21
CA SER A 86 2.19 -18.95 3.92
C SER A 86 2.98 -18.67 2.64
N ILE A 87 4.25 -19.04 2.62
CA ILE A 87 5.11 -18.92 1.46
C ILE A 87 5.53 -20.33 1.04
N THR A 88 5.15 -20.75 -0.14
CA THR A 88 5.52 -22.05 -0.72
C THR A 88 6.50 -21.86 -1.87
N VAL A 89 7.41 -22.79 -2.02
CA VAL A 89 8.33 -22.84 -3.15
C VAL A 89 7.63 -23.60 -4.27
N GLY A 90 7.58 -23.03 -5.48
CA GLY A 90 7.04 -23.70 -6.65
C GLY A 90 7.98 -24.80 -7.17
N ASP A 91 7.56 -25.51 -8.21
CA ASP A 91 8.35 -26.54 -8.88
C ASP A 91 9.72 -26.00 -9.36
N ASP A 92 9.72 -24.79 -9.90
CA ASP A 92 10.95 -24.00 -10.06
C ASP A 92 11.25 -23.26 -8.76
N ARG A 93 12.34 -23.64 -8.07
CA ARG A 93 12.78 -23.06 -6.79
C ARG A 93 12.97 -21.54 -6.79
N ARG A 94 13.02 -20.92 -7.98
CA ARG A 94 13.06 -19.47 -8.15
C ARG A 94 11.71 -18.79 -7.95
N HIS A 95 10.62 -19.54 -8.02
CA HIS A 95 9.27 -19.02 -7.82
C HIS A 95 8.77 -19.32 -6.41
N ARG A 96 8.39 -18.29 -5.70
CA ARG A 96 7.76 -18.38 -4.37
C ARG A 96 6.34 -17.83 -4.47
N PHE A 97 5.39 -18.61 -4.01
CA PHE A 97 3.98 -18.26 -4.00
C PHE A 97 3.55 -17.91 -2.58
N VAL A 98 2.71 -16.88 -2.47
CA VAL A 98 2.18 -16.37 -1.22
C VAL A 98 0.68 -16.55 -1.21
N ALA A 99 0.16 -17.07 -0.12
CA ALA A 99 -1.28 -17.20 0.13
C ALA A 99 -1.61 -16.76 1.56
N LEU A 100 -2.86 -16.31 1.79
CA LEU A 100 -3.33 -16.08 3.15
C LEU A 100 -3.55 -17.42 3.87
N THR A 101 -3.17 -17.46 5.14
CA THR A 101 -3.61 -18.52 6.06
C THR A 101 -5.05 -18.25 6.55
N GLY A 102 -5.66 -19.19 7.30
CA GLY A 102 -6.91 -18.92 8.02
C GLY A 102 -6.80 -17.71 8.96
N ALA A 103 -5.75 -17.68 9.78
CA ALA A 103 -5.46 -16.56 10.68
C ALA A 103 -5.23 -15.23 9.91
N GLY A 104 -4.63 -15.32 8.72
CA GLY A 104 -4.45 -14.14 7.85
C GLY A 104 -5.78 -13.59 7.35
N ARG A 105 -6.73 -14.44 6.98
CA ARG A 105 -8.09 -14.00 6.56
C ARG A 105 -8.83 -13.33 7.70
N GLU A 106 -8.86 -13.98 8.87
CA GLU A 106 -9.47 -13.40 10.07
C GLU A 106 -8.85 -12.05 10.44
N LYS A 107 -7.52 -11.96 10.40
CA LYS A 107 -6.80 -10.71 10.67
C LYS A 107 -7.16 -9.61 9.66
N PHE A 108 -7.28 -9.97 8.39
CA PHE A 108 -7.70 -9.04 7.34
C PHE A 108 -9.12 -8.53 7.59
N GLU A 109 -10.07 -9.41 7.90
CA GLU A 109 -11.46 -9.04 8.22
C GLU A 109 -11.55 -8.13 9.44
N VAL A 110 -10.80 -8.43 10.50
CA VAL A 110 -10.71 -7.57 11.71
C VAL A 110 -10.12 -6.21 11.37
N ALA A 111 -9.21 -6.11 10.41
CA ALA A 111 -8.59 -4.84 10.01
C ALA A 111 -9.48 -3.97 9.12
N LEU A 112 -10.43 -4.55 8.38
CA LEU A 112 -11.30 -3.82 7.44
C LEU A 112 -12.02 -2.62 8.04
N PRO A 113 -12.69 -2.71 9.23
CA PRO A 113 -13.35 -1.56 9.84
C PRO A 113 -12.39 -0.40 10.15
N TYR A 114 -11.17 -0.69 10.54
CA TYR A 114 -10.14 0.33 10.81
C TYR A 114 -9.62 0.96 9.53
N TRP A 115 -9.44 0.16 8.48
CA TRP A 115 -9.13 0.67 7.15
C TRP A 115 -10.24 1.60 6.63
N GLN A 116 -11.51 1.22 6.80
CA GLN A 116 -12.66 2.06 6.42
C GLN A 116 -12.70 3.38 7.20
N LYS A 117 -12.33 3.39 8.49
CA LYS A 117 -12.23 4.62 9.28
C LYS A 117 -11.16 5.56 8.70
N ALA A 118 -10.01 5.04 8.32
CA ALA A 118 -8.96 5.83 7.66
C ALA A 118 -9.45 6.41 6.33
N GLN A 119 -10.15 5.62 5.51
CA GLN A 119 -10.74 6.08 4.25
C GLN A 119 -11.73 7.23 4.47
N LYS A 120 -12.62 7.10 5.44
CA LYS A 120 -13.59 8.15 5.79
C LYS A 120 -12.92 9.45 6.25
N GLU A 121 -11.86 9.35 7.05
CA GLU A 121 -11.11 10.52 7.51
C GLU A 121 -10.44 11.24 6.34
N ILE A 122 -9.85 10.50 5.38
CA ILE A 122 -9.24 11.07 4.19
C ILE A 122 -10.31 11.71 3.29
N ALA A 123 -11.44 11.02 3.08
CA ALA A 123 -12.56 11.54 2.29
C ALA A 123 -13.10 12.86 2.86
N ALA A 124 -13.24 12.94 4.18
CA ALA A 124 -13.70 14.17 4.85
C ALA A 124 -12.72 15.35 4.67
N ALA A 125 -11.42 15.07 4.50
CA ALA A 125 -10.40 16.12 4.31
C ALA A 125 -10.36 16.71 2.89
N ILE A 126 -10.86 15.98 1.88
CA ILE A 126 -10.79 16.38 0.46
C ILE A 126 -12.15 16.42 -0.24
N ASP A 127 -13.25 16.19 0.47
CA ASP A 127 -14.60 15.85 0.06
C ASP A 127 -14.76 14.40 -0.49
N GLU A 128 -15.95 13.85 -0.33
CA GLU A 128 -16.22 12.43 -0.61
C GLU A 128 -16.16 12.11 -2.12
N SER A 129 -16.62 13.03 -2.97
CA SER A 129 -16.53 12.90 -4.44
C SER A 129 -15.09 13.04 -4.96
N GLY A 130 -14.27 13.82 -4.28
CA GLY A 130 -12.86 14.04 -4.61
C GLY A 130 -11.99 12.80 -4.41
N LEU A 131 -12.33 11.93 -3.44
CA LEU A 131 -11.53 10.72 -3.17
C LEU A 131 -11.52 9.76 -4.35
N ASP A 132 -12.67 9.48 -4.96
CA ASP A 132 -12.78 8.57 -6.10
C ASP A 132 -12.09 9.15 -7.35
N ALA A 133 -12.28 10.44 -7.59
CA ALA A 133 -11.61 11.14 -8.68
C ALA A 133 -10.08 11.14 -8.50
N MET A 134 -9.59 11.36 -7.29
CA MET A 134 -8.17 11.29 -6.95
C MET A 134 -7.61 9.89 -7.16
N ASN A 135 -8.28 8.84 -6.63
CA ASN A 135 -7.86 7.46 -6.80
C ASN A 135 -7.79 7.07 -8.27
N SER A 136 -8.78 7.46 -9.07
CA SER A 136 -8.80 7.21 -10.52
C SER A 136 -7.61 7.87 -11.23
N LYS A 137 -7.27 9.12 -10.89
CA LYS A 137 -6.11 9.83 -11.44
C LYS A 137 -4.78 9.17 -11.03
N LEU A 138 -4.65 8.77 -9.76
CA LEU A 138 -3.46 8.07 -9.26
C LEU A 138 -3.23 6.74 -9.97
N LEU A 139 -4.29 5.92 -10.14
CA LEU A 139 -4.22 4.65 -10.86
C LEU A 139 -3.90 4.85 -12.35
N LYS A 140 -4.47 5.89 -12.98
CA LYS A 140 -4.14 6.26 -14.37
C LYS A 140 -2.66 6.63 -14.49
N LEU A 141 -2.13 7.44 -13.58
CA LEU A 141 -0.71 7.81 -13.56
C LEU A 141 0.18 6.59 -13.41
N VAL A 142 -0.11 5.69 -12.45
CA VAL A 142 0.66 4.45 -12.26
C VAL A 142 0.70 3.61 -13.53
N ARG A 143 -0.40 3.51 -14.26
CA ARG A 143 -0.45 2.75 -15.54
C ARG A 143 0.31 3.43 -16.66
N ALA A 144 0.33 4.76 -16.69
CA ALA A 144 0.96 5.53 -17.77
C ALA A 144 2.49 5.57 -17.67
N VAL A 145 3.06 5.39 -16.48
CA VAL A 145 4.52 5.49 -16.23
C VAL A 145 5.19 4.13 -16.01
N ARG A 146 4.46 3.05 -16.19
CA ARG A 146 4.92 1.65 -16.19
C ARG A 146 5.05 1.15 -17.61
#